data_23d9dca8abd2848e53f4377e9c5b0fca
#
_entry.id   23d9dca8abd2848e53f4377e9c5b0fca
#
_cell.length_a   1.000
_cell.length_b   1.000
_cell.length_c   1.000
_cell.angle_alpha   90.00
_cell.angle_beta   90.00
_cell.angle_gamma   90.00
#
_symmetry.space_group_name_H-M   'P 1'
#
loop_
_entity.id
_entity.type
_entity.pdbx_description
1 polymer ?
#
loop_
_entity_poly.entity_id
_entity_poly.type
_entity_poly.pdbx_seq_one_letter_code
_entity_poly.pdbx_strand_id
1 'polypeptide(L)'
;NSELYQKVINSFKKSEINDYTRSLLAITYKLIGDDNKALDELAELKKNMKTTGEGAAYWEGKEFHYRWQDDKVQTTAMALRAILLIDNKSELKDKVVRWLMTQRLGTSWRSTQETALVVFAITDYLKYSQELDPDYNVKVFVNGQIAAEKNMTKEDVYKKSNFIQIENNLLKSGQNEIKIEKSGKGKVYFSSY
;
A
#
# COMPACT_ATOMS: atom_id res chain seq x y z
N ASN A 1 -6.62 26.86 -17.77
CA ASN A 1 -6.24 26.26 -16.46
C ASN A 1 -4.78 25.73 -16.46
N SER A 2 -4.23 25.21 -17.58
CA SER A 2 -2.83 24.74 -17.61
C SER A 2 -1.79 25.83 -17.35
N GLU A 3 -2.04 27.06 -17.80
CA GLU A 3 -1.11 28.18 -17.60
C GLU A 3 -0.97 28.58 -16.13
N LEU A 4 -2.07 28.56 -15.37
CA LEU A 4 -2.03 28.84 -13.92
C LEU A 4 -1.21 27.75 -13.18
N TYR A 5 -1.42 26.47 -13.52
CA TYR A 5 -0.63 25.38 -12.94
C TYR A 5 0.86 25.53 -13.25
N GLN A 6 1.23 25.90 -14.48
CA GLN A 6 2.61 26.13 -14.85
C GLN A 6 3.25 27.29 -14.06
N LYS A 7 2.52 28.38 -13.85
CA LYS A 7 3.00 29.51 -13.03
C LYS A 7 3.26 29.08 -11.58
N VAL A 8 2.33 28.31 -10.98
CA VAL A 8 2.48 27.80 -9.62
C VAL A 8 3.68 26.86 -9.53
N ILE A 9 3.79 25.90 -10.43
CA ILE A 9 4.90 24.93 -10.46
C ILE A 9 6.25 25.65 -10.60
N ASN A 10 6.35 26.63 -11.49
CA ASN A 10 7.58 27.39 -11.74
C ASN A 10 7.98 28.29 -10.56
N SER A 11 7.04 28.58 -9.62
CA SER A 11 7.35 29.35 -8.41
C SER A 11 8.09 28.53 -7.35
N PHE A 12 8.07 27.20 -7.42
CA PHE A 12 8.82 26.35 -6.49
C PHE A 12 10.32 26.35 -6.84
N LYS A 13 11.16 26.72 -5.88
CA LYS A 13 12.60 26.53 -6.02
C LYS A 13 12.94 25.05 -5.81
N LYS A 14 13.68 24.44 -6.74
CA LYS A 14 14.06 23.02 -6.68
C LYS A 14 14.69 22.59 -5.34
N SER A 15 15.41 23.49 -4.66
CA SER A 15 16.08 23.24 -3.38
C SER A 15 15.15 23.19 -2.17
N GLU A 16 13.89 23.58 -2.32
CA GLU A 16 12.91 23.67 -1.23
C GLU A 16 11.83 22.57 -1.30
N ILE A 17 11.89 21.72 -2.32
CA ILE A 17 10.91 20.68 -2.57
C ILE A 17 11.22 19.46 -1.69
N ASN A 18 10.40 19.21 -0.68
CA ASN A 18 10.41 17.99 0.10
C ASN A 18 9.65 16.86 -0.62
N ASP A 19 9.75 15.63 -0.11
CA ASP A 19 9.14 14.46 -0.75
C ASP A 19 7.60 14.50 -0.78
N TYR A 20 6.95 15.15 0.19
CA TYR A 20 5.51 15.39 0.14
C TYR A 20 5.14 16.29 -1.05
N THR A 21 5.81 17.44 -1.17
CA THR A 21 5.61 18.37 -2.29
C THR A 21 5.96 17.74 -3.63
N ARG A 22 7.03 16.94 -3.67
CA ARG A 22 7.45 16.18 -4.85
C ARG A 22 6.38 15.20 -5.31
N SER A 23 5.76 14.49 -4.35
CA SER A 23 4.63 13.59 -4.64
C SER A 23 3.44 14.34 -5.25
N LEU A 24 3.12 15.52 -4.72
CA LEU A 24 2.06 16.38 -5.28
C LEU A 24 2.41 16.89 -6.69
N LEU A 25 3.65 17.28 -6.93
CA LEU A 25 4.12 17.71 -8.26
C LEU A 25 4.03 16.56 -9.27
N ALA A 26 4.50 15.37 -8.91
CA ALA A 26 4.39 14.19 -9.76
C ALA A 26 2.94 13.89 -10.15
N ILE A 27 2.02 13.91 -9.19
CA ILE A 27 0.57 13.76 -9.42
C ILE A 27 0.04 14.87 -10.34
N THR A 28 0.42 16.12 -10.07
CA THR A 28 -0.03 17.28 -10.85
C THR A 28 0.43 17.19 -12.30
N TYR A 29 1.71 16.89 -12.55
CA TYR A 29 2.24 16.69 -13.90
C TYR A 29 1.51 15.57 -14.64
N LYS A 30 1.23 14.46 -13.97
CA LYS A 30 0.46 13.36 -14.56
C LYS A 30 -0.95 13.79 -14.95
N LEU A 31 -1.64 14.56 -14.10
CA LEU A 31 -3.01 15.02 -14.33
C LEU A 31 -3.12 16.07 -15.46
N ILE A 32 -2.06 16.86 -15.69
CA ILE A 32 -2.02 17.81 -16.80
C ILE A 32 -1.47 17.21 -18.11
N GLY A 33 -1.08 15.92 -18.11
CA GLY A 33 -0.59 15.20 -19.28
C GLY A 33 0.90 15.35 -19.57
N ASP A 34 1.69 15.91 -18.64
CA ASP A 34 3.16 16.00 -18.75
C ASP A 34 3.79 14.75 -18.12
N ASP A 35 3.68 13.63 -18.84
CA ASP A 35 4.13 12.32 -18.35
C ASP A 35 5.65 12.29 -18.10
N ASN A 36 6.45 13.01 -18.88
CA ASN A 36 7.91 13.05 -18.70
C ASN A 36 8.28 13.68 -17.36
N LYS A 37 7.74 14.85 -17.04
CA LYS A 37 7.99 15.48 -15.75
C LYS A 37 7.40 14.68 -14.58
N ALA A 38 6.25 14.03 -14.76
CA ALA A 38 5.69 13.15 -13.75
C ALA A 38 6.64 11.98 -13.43
N LEU A 39 7.26 11.37 -14.43
CA LEU A 39 8.25 10.31 -14.29
C LEU A 39 9.54 10.82 -13.64
N ASP A 40 10.02 12.02 -14.03
CA ASP A 40 11.22 12.62 -13.43
C ASP A 40 11.04 12.85 -11.93
N GLU A 41 9.89 13.45 -11.52
CA GLU A 41 9.60 13.68 -10.09
C GLU A 41 9.42 12.36 -9.35
N LEU A 42 8.81 11.35 -9.96
CA LEU A 42 8.68 10.02 -9.35
C LEU A 42 10.06 9.34 -9.20
N ALA A 43 10.96 9.50 -10.15
CA ALA A 43 12.32 8.97 -10.08
C ALA A 43 13.10 9.60 -8.92
N GLU A 44 13.03 10.94 -8.79
CA GLU A 44 13.65 11.64 -7.66
C GLU A 44 13.03 11.23 -6.31
N LEU A 45 11.71 11.05 -6.26
CA LEU A 45 11.03 10.55 -5.07
C LEU A 45 11.54 9.15 -4.68
N LYS A 46 11.69 8.24 -5.65
CA LYS A 46 12.22 6.88 -5.41
C LYS A 46 13.66 6.89 -4.87
N LYS A 47 14.50 7.85 -5.20
CA LYS A 47 15.88 7.97 -4.67
C LYS A 47 15.90 8.24 -3.16
N ASN A 48 14.93 8.99 -2.65
CA ASN A 48 14.84 9.37 -1.25
C ASN A 48 14.15 8.31 -0.37
N MET A 49 13.65 7.24 -0.99
CA MET A 49 12.96 6.16 -0.30
C MET A 49 13.85 5.49 0.74
N LYS A 50 13.27 5.19 1.91
CA LYS A 50 13.86 4.38 2.96
C LYS A 50 13.21 3.02 3.01
N THR A 51 13.93 2.03 3.50
CA THR A 51 13.43 0.67 3.71
C THR A 51 13.66 0.24 5.14
N THR A 52 12.70 -0.51 5.71
CA THR A 52 12.88 -1.20 6.99
C THR A 52 13.64 -2.50 6.79
N GLY A 53 14.14 -3.10 7.88
CA GLY A 53 14.78 -4.42 7.85
C GLY A 53 13.87 -5.54 7.31
N GLU A 54 12.56 -5.36 7.39
CA GLU A 54 11.55 -6.28 6.86
C GLU A 54 11.14 -5.99 5.42
N GLY A 55 11.81 -5.03 4.76
CA GLY A 55 11.59 -4.68 3.36
C GLY A 55 10.35 -3.83 3.08
N ALA A 56 9.74 -3.22 4.10
CA ALA A 56 8.72 -2.21 3.91
C ALA A 56 9.36 -0.87 3.51
N ALA A 57 8.66 -0.03 2.74
CA ALA A 57 9.19 1.20 2.18
C ALA A 57 8.43 2.44 2.66
N TYR A 58 9.16 3.54 2.92
CA TYR A 58 8.60 4.80 3.38
C TYR A 58 9.49 5.99 3.00
N TRP A 59 8.99 7.21 3.24
CA TRP A 59 9.72 8.46 3.09
C TRP A 59 9.78 9.20 4.41
N GLU A 60 10.96 9.79 4.69
CA GLU A 60 11.09 10.68 5.82
C GLU A 60 10.25 11.94 5.60
N GLY A 61 9.57 12.37 6.65
CA GLY A 61 8.90 13.64 6.67
C GLY A 61 9.87 14.82 6.88
N LYS A 62 9.37 16.01 6.76
CA LYS A 62 10.11 17.20 7.19
C LYS A 62 9.97 17.30 8.71
N GLU A 63 11.10 17.29 9.45
CA GLU A 63 11.09 17.58 10.87
C GLU A 63 10.70 19.05 11.09
N PHE A 64 9.52 19.28 11.64
CA PHE A 64 9.15 20.58 12.19
C PHE A 64 9.48 20.62 13.68
N HIS A 65 9.93 21.75 14.20
CA HIS A 65 10.28 21.93 15.63
C HIS A 65 9.10 21.74 16.61
N TYR A 66 7.89 21.51 16.11
CA TYR A 66 6.70 21.19 16.90
C TYR A 66 6.42 19.69 16.90
N ARG A 67 6.35 19.09 18.08
CA ARG A 67 6.25 17.63 18.38
C ARG A 67 5.11 16.86 17.70
N TRP A 68 4.22 17.51 16.98
CA TRP A 68 3.05 16.90 16.31
C TRP A 68 3.16 16.82 14.79
N GLN A 69 4.28 17.20 14.22
CA GLN A 69 4.43 17.29 12.76
C GLN A 69 5.58 16.41 12.21
N ASP A 70 5.69 15.18 12.73
CA ASP A 70 6.34 14.14 11.95
C ASP A 70 5.36 13.74 10.84
N ASP A 71 5.60 14.23 9.63
CA ASP A 71 4.73 14.01 8.47
C ASP A 71 5.12 12.79 7.63
N LYS A 72 5.90 11.84 8.19
CA LYS A 72 6.31 10.61 7.51
C LYS A 72 5.13 9.83 6.95
N VAL A 73 4.08 9.67 7.75
CA VAL A 73 2.86 8.96 7.35
C VAL A 73 2.18 9.67 6.19
N GLN A 74 2.06 10.99 6.28
CA GLN A 74 1.44 11.82 5.23
C GLN A 74 2.26 11.79 3.95
N THR A 75 3.58 11.98 4.06
CA THR A 75 4.52 11.94 2.93
C THR A 75 4.47 10.57 2.25
N THR A 76 4.50 9.49 3.02
CA THR A 76 4.44 8.13 2.50
C THR A 76 3.09 7.83 1.84
N ALA A 77 1.98 8.31 2.39
CA ALA A 77 0.66 8.15 1.78
C ALA A 77 0.56 8.90 0.42
N MET A 78 1.12 10.11 0.34
CA MET A 78 1.14 10.87 -0.92
C MET A 78 2.09 10.24 -1.94
N ALA A 79 3.24 9.71 -1.51
CA ALA A 79 4.14 8.94 -2.37
C ALA A 79 3.47 7.68 -2.95
N LEU A 80 2.67 6.96 -2.13
CA LEU A 80 1.88 5.84 -2.61
C LEU A 80 0.93 6.26 -3.74
N ARG A 81 0.20 7.36 -3.57
CA ARG A 81 -0.73 7.86 -4.59
C ARG A 81 -0.01 8.25 -5.90
N ALA A 82 1.17 8.89 -5.81
CA ALA A 82 1.99 9.19 -6.97
C ALA A 82 2.43 7.91 -7.71
N ILE A 83 2.92 6.90 -6.97
CA ILE A 83 3.31 5.60 -7.54
C ILE A 83 2.13 4.94 -8.25
N LEU A 84 0.97 4.89 -7.60
CA LEU A 84 -0.24 4.24 -8.17
C LEU A 84 -0.70 4.92 -9.45
N LEU A 85 -0.62 6.24 -9.52
CA LEU A 85 -1.08 7.01 -10.67
C LEU A 85 -0.11 6.92 -11.87
N ILE A 86 1.21 6.85 -11.62
CA ILE A 86 2.24 6.97 -12.64
C ILE A 86 2.84 5.60 -12.99
N ASP A 87 3.05 4.73 -11.99
CA ASP A 87 3.71 3.42 -12.13
C ASP A 87 2.96 2.35 -11.32
N ASN A 88 1.71 2.10 -11.68
CA ASN A 88 0.82 1.18 -10.95
C ASN A 88 1.26 -0.30 -11.00
N LYS A 89 2.18 -0.65 -11.89
CA LYS A 89 2.74 -2.01 -12.00
C LYS A 89 3.90 -2.25 -11.03
N SER A 90 4.47 -1.18 -10.45
CA SER A 90 5.58 -1.28 -9.51
C SER A 90 5.19 -2.09 -8.27
N GLU A 91 6.02 -3.06 -7.89
CA GLU A 91 5.89 -3.81 -6.63
C GLU A 91 6.13 -2.93 -5.39
N LEU A 92 6.69 -1.73 -5.60
CA LEU A 92 6.95 -0.77 -4.53
C LEU A 92 5.68 -0.39 -3.77
N LYS A 93 4.54 -0.32 -4.45
CA LYS A 93 3.24 -0.01 -3.81
C LYS A 93 2.92 -0.94 -2.65
N ASP A 94 3.22 -2.24 -2.78
CA ASP A 94 2.93 -3.24 -1.75
C ASP A 94 3.83 -3.04 -0.51
N LYS A 95 5.10 -2.67 -0.73
CA LYS A 95 6.05 -2.36 0.34
C LYS A 95 5.63 -1.10 1.11
N VAL A 96 5.11 -0.10 0.39
CA VAL A 96 4.62 1.16 0.97
C VAL A 96 3.34 0.93 1.78
N VAL A 97 2.39 0.19 1.24
CA VAL A 97 1.17 -0.18 1.97
C VAL A 97 1.51 -0.93 3.25
N ARG A 98 2.44 -1.89 3.19
CA ARG A 98 2.90 -2.63 4.38
C ARG A 98 3.39 -1.66 5.44
N TRP A 99 4.24 -0.70 5.09
CA TRP A 99 4.74 0.28 6.06
C TRP A 99 3.61 1.12 6.66
N LEU A 100 2.71 1.68 5.84
CA LEU A 100 1.56 2.46 6.32
C LEU A 100 0.71 1.68 7.31
N MET A 101 0.51 0.38 7.07
CA MET A 101 -0.26 -0.48 7.97
C MET A 101 0.45 -0.74 9.31
N THR A 102 1.79 -0.79 9.35
CA THR A 102 2.53 -0.89 10.63
C THR A 102 2.46 0.39 11.47
N GLN A 103 2.17 1.55 10.86
CA GLN A 103 2.00 2.83 11.58
C GLN A 103 0.59 3.01 12.16
N ARG A 104 -0.29 2.05 11.97
CA ARG A 104 -1.68 2.13 12.42
C ARG A 104 -1.79 1.94 13.94
N LEU A 105 -2.55 2.81 14.59
CA LEU A 105 -2.88 2.77 16.02
C LEU A 105 -4.33 2.33 16.21
N GLY A 106 -4.55 1.04 16.39
CA GLY A 106 -5.91 0.49 16.45
C GLY A 106 -6.66 0.63 15.12
N THR A 107 -7.64 1.52 15.04
CA THR A 107 -8.48 1.75 13.84
C THR A 107 -8.11 2.99 13.04
N SER A 108 -7.12 3.79 13.49
CA SER A 108 -6.73 5.07 12.90
C SER A 108 -5.21 5.26 12.89
N TRP A 109 -4.76 6.37 12.37
CA TRP A 109 -3.39 6.87 12.50
C TRP A 109 -3.36 8.01 13.51
N ARG A 110 -2.18 8.56 13.80
CA ARG A 110 -1.94 9.50 14.90
C ARG A 110 -2.83 10.76 14.88
N SER A 111 -3.21 11.22 13.69
CA SER A 111 -4.09 12.38 13.51
C SER A 111 -5.22 12.10 12.52
N THR A 112 -6.27 12.93 12.57
CA THR A 112 -7.36 12.89 11.59
C THR A 112 -6.84 13.12 10.16
N GLN A 113 -5.87 14.02 10.00
CA GLN A 113 -5.27 14.32 8.70
C GLN A 113 -4.48 13.12 8.16
N GLU A 114 -3.62 12.50 8.98
CA GLU A 114 -2.92 11.28 8.61
C GLU A 114 -3.91 10.17 8.22
N THR A 115 -4.93 9.95 9.06
CA THR A 115 -5.96 8.95 8.79
C THR A 115 -6.65 9.20 7.45
N ALA A 116 -7.05 10.44 7.16
CA ALA A 116 -7.70 10.78 5.90
C ALA A 116 -6.79 10.52 4.69
N LEU A 117 -5.54 10.97 4.73
CA LEU A 117 -4.59 10.79 3.62
C LEU A 117 -4.26 9.33 3.39
N VAL A 118 -4.08 8.53 4.45
CA VAL A 118 -3.82 7.10 4.32
C VAL A 118 -5.05 6.37 3.79
N VAL A 119 -6.25 6.69 4.28
CA VAL A 119 -7.50 6.08 3.77
C VAL A 119 -7.66 6.36 2.27
N PHE A 120 -7.41 7.59 1.80
CA PHE A 120 -7.42 7.89 0.36
C PHE A 120 -6.38 7.08 -0.41
N ALA A 121 -5.13 7.00 0.10
CA ALA A 121 -4.06 6.26 -0.56
C ALA A 121 -4.35 4.74 -0.62
N ILE A 122 -4.88 4.16 0.46
CA ILE A 122 -5.29 2.75 0.49
C ILE A 122 -6.50 2.50 -0.43
N THR A 123 -7.45 3.43 -0.49
CA THR A 123 -8.60 3.32 -1.41
C THR A 123 -8.13 3.31 -2.87
N ASP A 124 -7.18 4.20 -3.22
CA ASP A 124 -6.57 4.20 -4.54
C ASP A 124 -5.80 2.87 -4.79
N TYR A 125 -5.04 2.39 -3.82
CA TYR A 125 -4.33 1.11 -3.91
C TYR A 125 -5.30 -0.05 -4.18
N LEU A 126 -6.40 -0.17 -3.43
CA LEU A 126 -7.39 -1.24 -3.60
C LEU A 126 -8.01 -1.24 -5.01
N LYS A 127 -8.23 -0.06 -5.61
CA LYS A 127 -8.70 0.06 -7.00
C LYS A 127 -7.67 -0.48 -8.00
N TYR A 128 -6.38 -0.13 -7.83
CA TYR A 128 -5.31 -0.53 -8.74
C TYR A 128 -4.86 -1.98 -8.53
N SER A 129 -4.89 -2.50 -7.31
CA SER A 129 -4.52 -3.88 -7.00
C SER A 129 -5.60 -4.89 -7.36
N GLN A 130 -6.83 -4.41 -7.65
CA GLN A 130 -8.02 -5.23 -7.89
C GLN A 130 -8.36 -6.17 -6.73
N GLU A 131 -7.96 -5.83 -5.51
CA GLU A 131 -8.22 -6.64 -4.32
C GLU A 131 -9.70 -6.67 -3.91
N LEU A 132 -10.49 -5.67 -4.37
CA LEU A 132 -11.94 -5.62 -4.17
C LEU A 132 -12.74 -6.46 -5.19
N ASP A 133 -12.06 -7.10 -6.13
CA ASP A 133 -12.65 -7.94 -7.16
C ASP A 133 -11.89 -9.28 -7.26
N PRO A 134 -11.83 -10.05 -6.16
CA PRO A 134 -11.17 -11.33 -6.15
C PRO A 134 -11.97 -12.36 -6.95
N ASP A 135 -11.26 -13.22 -7.65
CA ASP A 135 -11.77 -14.42 -8.29
C ASP A 135 -10.68 -15.48 -8.20
N TYR A 136 -10.61 -16.15 -7.05
CA TYR A 136 -9.59 -17.15 -6.81
C TYR A 136 -10.08 -18.31 -5.94
N ASN A 137 -9.43 -19.46 -6.12
CA ASN A 137 -9.57 -20.62 -5.26
C ASN A 137 -8.37 -20.71 -4.32
N VAL A 138 -8.63 -21.01 -3.05
CA VAL A 138 -7.61 -21.30 -2.03
C VAL A 138 -7.79 -22.73 -1.55
N LYS A 139 -6.69 -23.50 -1.55
CA LYS A 139 -6.59 -24.82 -0.92
C LYS A 139 -5.62 -24.74 0.24
N VAL A 140 -6.04 -25.26 1.37
CA VAL A 140 -5.20 -25.40 2.56
C VAL A 140 -4.91 -26.88 2.78
N PHE A 141 -3.63 -27.19 2.86
CA PHE A 141 -3.14 -28.53 3.15
C PHE A 141 -2.51 -28.53 4.53
N VAL A 142 -2.77 -29.58 5.28
CA VAL A 142 -2.10 -29.86 6.56
C VAL A 142 -1.45 -31.23 6.44
N ASN A 143 -0.14 -31.29 6.64
CA ASN A 143 0.66 -32.51 6.53
C ASN A 143 0.42 -33.29 5.19
N GLY A 144 0.20 -32.54 4.10
CA GLY A 144 -0.05 -33.08 2.77
C GLY A 144 -1.50 -33.48 2.47
N GLN A 145 -2.42 -33.39 3.44
CA GLN A 145 -3.85 -33.63 3.27
C GLN A 145 -4.63 -32.33 3.11
N ILE A 146 -5.68 -32.34 2.26
CA ILE A 146 -6.53 -31.16 2.08
C ILE A 146 -7.37 -30.97 3.36
N ALA A 147 -7.14 -29.86 4.05
CA ALA A 147 -7.92 -29.45 5.22
C ALA A 147 -9.13 -28.57 4.83
N ALA A 148 -8.99 -27.74 3.79
CA ALA A 148 -10.08 -26.93 3.28
C ALA A 148 -9.83 -26.48 1.86
N GLU A 149 -10.92 -26.21 1.15
CA GLU A 149 -10.92 -25.55 -0.16
C GLU A 149 -12.01 -24.49 -0.17
N LYS A 150 -11.68 -23.28 -0.67
CA LYS A 150 -12.63 -22.17 -0.71
C LYS A 150 -12.47 -21.34 -1.96
N ASN A 151 -13.59 -21.04 -2.63
CA ASN A 151 -13.66 -20.04 -3.67
C ASN A 151 -13.92 -18.68 -3.05
N MET A 152 -13.16 -17.68 -3.49
CA MET A 152 -13.27 -16.30 -3.04
C MET A 152 -13.71 -15.43 -4.20
N THR A 153 -14.85 -14.80 -4.05
CA THR A 153 -15.45 -13.90 -5.02
C THR A 153 -15.62 -12.49 -4.44
N LYS A 154 -16.03 -11.53 -5.26
CA LYS A 154 -16.30 -10.16 -4.85
C LYS A 154 -17.28 -10.08 -3.65
N GLU A 155 -18.25 -10.98 -3.57
CA GLU A 155 -19.23 -11.02 -2.50
C GLU A 155 -18.61 -11.44 -1.16
N ASP A 156 -17.50 -12.14 -1.18
CA ASP A 156 -16.79 -12.63 0.02
C ASP A 156 -15.91 -11.57 0.68
N VAL A 157 -15.57 -10.48 -0.04
CA VAL A 157 -14.72 -9.39 0.46
C VAL A 157 -15.26 -8.75 1.74
N TYR A 158 -16.58 -8.65 1.86
CA TYR A 158 -17.25 -7.99 2.96
C TYR A 158 -17.72 -8.96 4.05
N LYS A 159 -17.49 -10.26 3.90
CA LYS A 159 -17.83 -11.25 4.94
C LYS A 159 -16.90 -11.15 6.14
N LYS A 160 -17.46 -11.08 7.34
CA LYS A 160 -16.72 -10.80 8.59
C LYS A 160 -15.71 -11.86 9.01
N SER A 161 -15.79 -13.09 8.50
CA SER A 161 -14.84 -14.14 8.87
C SER A 161 -14.58 -15.11 7.72
N ASN A 162 -13.31 -15.24 7.39
CA ASN A 162 -12.79 -16.26 6.50
C ASN A 162 -11.90 -17.21 7.32
N PHE A 163 -12.45 -17.76 8.41
CA PHE A 163 -11.76 -18.74 9.23
C PHE A 163 -11.84 -20.12 8.60
N ILE A 164 -10.70 -20.82 8.67
CA ILE A 164 -10.60 -22.25 8.39
C ILE A 164 -10.15 -22.90 9.70
N GLN A 165 -11.02 -23.67 10.30
CA GLN A 165 -10.67 -24.45 11.48
C GLN A 165 -10.09 -25.79 11.00
N ILE A 166 -8.88 -26.10 11.48
CA ILE A 166 -8.21 -27.36 11.17
C ILE A 166 -8.64 -28.39 12.20
N GLU A 167 -9.13 -29.55 11.71
CA GLU A 167 -9.52 -30.66 12.54
C GLU A 167 -8.30 -31.33 13.19
N ASN A 168 -8.45 -31.73 14.46
CA ASN A 168 -7.37 -32.34 15.24
C ASN A 168 -6.80 -33.62 14.62
N ASN A 169 -7.61 -34.37 13.86
CA ASN A 169 -7.17 -35.60 13.16
C ASN A 169 -6.13 -35.35 12.06
N LEU A 170 -6.02 -34.11 11.55
CA LEU A 170 -5.00 -33.70 10.56
C LEU A 170 -3.70 -33.25 11.22
N LEU A 171 -3.70 -33.03 12.54
CA LEU A 171 -2.55 -32.58 13.30
C LEU A 171 -1.76 -33.76 13.85
N LYS A 172 -0.42 -33.63 13.84
CA LYS A 172 0.52 -34.58 14.43
C LYS A 172 1.09 -33.98 15.72
N SER A 173 1.54 -34.83 16.62
CA SER A 173 2.35 -34.38 17.76
C SER A 173 3.67 -33.80 17.25
N GLY A 174 4.03 -32.59 17.69
CA GLY A 174 5.22 -31.86 17.26
C GLY A 174 4.99 -30.94 16.06
N GLN A 175 5.90 -30.94 15.11
CA GLN A 175 5.86 -30.03 13.98
C GLN A 175 4.82 -30.44 12.92
N ASN A 176 3.99 -29.46 12.51
CA ASN A 176 3.00 -29.62 11.45
C ASN A 176 3.34 -28.69 10.30
N GLU A 177 3.15 -29.18 9.06
CA GLU A 177 3.32 -28.41 7.84
C GLU A 177 1.96 -27.90 7.37
N ILE A 178 1.83 -26.56 7.19
CA ILE A 178 0.68 -25.93 6.58
C ILE A 178 1.12 -25.39 5.21
N LYS A 179 0.50 -25.88 4.13
CA LYS A 179 0.71 -25.39 2.78
C LYS A 179 -0.57 -24.73 2.27
N ILE A 180 -0.44 -23.52 1.72
CA ILE A 180 -1.55 -22.79 1.11
C ILE A 180 -1.27 -22.65 -0.38
N GLU A 181 -2.19 -23.12 -1.18
CA GLU A 181 -2.17 -22.97 -2.63
C GLU A 181 -3.29 -22.01 -3.06
N LYS A 182 -2.96 -21.10 -3.95
CA LYS A 182 -3.91 -20.15 -4.53
C LYS A 182 -3.84 -20.20 -6.05
N SER A 183 -5.00 -20.24 -6.70
CA SER A 183 -5.15 -20.09 -8.15
C SER A 183 -6.21 -19.05 -8.47
N GLY A 184 -6.00 -18.25 -9.51
CA GLY A 184 -6.91 -17.19 -9.95
C GLY A 184 -6.47 -15.78 -9.53
N LYS A 185 -7.35 -14.77 -9.71
CA LYS A 185 -7.09 -13.33 -9.58
C LYS A 185 -7.31 -12.85 -8.15
N GLY A 186 -6.39 -12.04 -7.63
CA GLY A 186 -6.46 -11.41 -6.30
C GLY A 186 -5.29 -11.80 -5.40
N LYS A 187 -5.22 -11.25 -4.19
CA LYS A 187 -4.21 -11.55 -3.16
C LYS A 187 -4.83 -12.29 -2.00
N VAL A 188 -4.06 -13.15 -1.36
CA VAL A 188 -4.43 -13.85 -0.12
C VAL A 188 -3.53 -13.36 1.00
N TYR A 189 -4.14 -12.97 2.09
CA TYR A 189 -3.47 -12.65 3.35
C TYR A 189 -3.93 -13.68 4.36
N PHE A 190 -3.02 -14.29 5.10
CA PHE A 190 -3.35 -15.28 6.11
C PHE A 190 -2.54 -15.07 7.37
N SER A 191 -3.08 -15.52 8.48
CA SER A 191 -2.41 -15.69 9.77
C SER A 191 -2.84 -17.01 10.38
N SER A 192 -1.95 -17.65 11.13
CA SER A 192 -2.26 -18.86 11.91
C SER A 192 -1.99 -18.60 13.39
N TYR A 193 -2.81 -19.09 14.28
CA TYR A 193 -2.67 -18.99 15.74
C TYR A 193 -3.32 -20.20 16.43
#